data_85c8633c9a1cbfca9495ca60979bebdd
#
_entry.id   85c8633c9a1cbfca9495ca60979bebdd
#
_cell.length_a   1.000
_cell.length_b   1.000
_cell.length_c   1.000
_cell.angle_alpha   90.00
_cell.angle_beta   90.00
_cell.angle_gamma   90.00
#
_symmetry.space_group_name_H-M   'P 1'
#
loop_
_entity.id
_entity.type
_entity.pdbx_description
1 polymer ?
#
loop_
_entity_poly.entity_id
_entity_poly.type
_entity_poly.pdbx_seq_one_letter_code
_entity_poly.pdbx_strand_id
1 'polypeptide(L)'
;MINRRTALKAAGVSVLLAGCEKQSSSSGGRTSSRASADEEYVWLSANANLPLFTAHDHPALRLVGEELGVKVTIAGPNSIDIPGFVAAIEQTIARKPAGMMVVGWDPSALVTPINKAIESGIPVVCVDADVPASKRLAFIGTDWFDLGVRQAEAMVKAAGGRKGKVALLGLIEQKIDQDAFAGFRSVAEKAGLTCLDPQQDKGNQVEATRVAAAILQANQDLLGMAGFDSESGPGMGQAIKEAGRAGKVIATCVEAEEQHLRLIKEGVLTAGIGQKRGLFTYMGVKALFEVNHSPLKFTSDDKKAGVVPIPITYNTGTYTVTRENVNLFLKA
;
A
#
# COMPACT_ATOMS: atom_id res chain seq x y z
N MET A 1 -37.29 60.79 -22.94
CA MET A 1 -37.26 62.02 -23.76
C MET A 1 -35.82 62.31 -24.13
N ILE A 2 -35.57 62.32 -25.46
CA ILE A 2 -34.61 63.18 -26.16
C ILE A 2 -33.15 62.95 -25.86
N ASN A 3 -32.35 62.28 -26.72
CA ASN A 3 -31.96 62.33 -28.12
C ASN A 3 -30.82 63.36 -28.44
N ARG A 4 -29.88 62.86 -29.22
CA ARG A 4 -28.98 63.51 -30.22
C ARG A 4 -27.52 63.61 -29.79
N ARG A 5 -26.63 62.83 -30.42
CA ARG A 5 -26.10 62.87 -31.82
C ARG A 5 -25.18 64.03 -32.11
N THR A 6 -24.02 63.67 -32.62
CA THR A 6 -23.22 64.18 -33.73
C THR A 6 -21.98 65.00 -33.31
N ALA A 7 -20.83 64.99 -33.87
CA ALA A 7 -20.22 64.35 -35.04
C ALA A 7 -18.73 64.75 -35.08
N LEU A 8 -17.94 63.91 -35.71
CA LEU A 8 -16.73 64.14 -36.53
C LEU A 8 -15.95 65.47 -36.43
N LYS A 9 -14.62 65.38 -36.34
CA LYS A 9 -13.72 65.73 -37.48
C LYS A 9 -12.28 65.26 -37.21
N ALA A 10 -11.68 64.80 -38.28
CA ALA A 10 -10.32 64.31 -38.46
C ALA A 10 -9.31 65.44 -38.60
N ALA A 11 -8.08 65.14 -38.29
CA ALA A 11 -6.86 65.34 -39.06
C ALA A 11 -5.63 65.38 -38.17
N GLY A 12 -4.60 64.69 -38.57
CA GLY A 12 -3.25 65.17 -38.61
C GLY A 12 -2.22 64.08 -38.32
N VAL A 13 -1.64 63.54 -39.37
CA VAL A 13 -0.47 62.66 -39.38
C VAL A 13 0.76 63.35 -38.82
N SER A 14 1.52 62.69 -37.94
CA SER A 14 2.96 62.88 -37.84
C SER A 14 3.63 61.61 -37.30
N VAL A 15 4.37 60.98 -38.17
CA VAL A 15 5.24 59.85 -37.95
C VAL A 15 6.47 60.33 -37.20
N LEU A 16 6.72 59.77 -36.02
CA LEU A 16 8.03 59.82 -35.39
C LEU A 16 8.44 58.38 -35.02
N LEU A 17 9.37 57.87 -35.80
CA LEU A 17 10.11 56.65 -35.55
C LEU A 17 11.02 56.88 -34.34
N ALA A 18 10.69 56.27 -33.20
CA ALA A 18 11.62 56.10 -32.10
C ALA A 18 11.78 54.64 -31.86
N GLY A 19 13.00 54.13 -31.94
CA GLY A 19 13.37 52.76 -31.79
C GLY A 19 13.00 52.20 -30.41
N CYS A 20 12.23 51.14 -30.38
CA CYS A 20 12.09 50.29 -29.21
C CYS A 20 13.22 49.27 -29.18
N GLU A 21 14.24 49.53 -28.40
CA GLU A 21 15.10 48.48 -27.87
C GLU A 21 14.21 47.41 -27.22
N LYS A 22 14.30 46.20 -27.75
CA LYS A 22 13.75 45.01 -27.10
C LYS A 22 14.53 44.79 -25.81
N GLN A 23 14.03 45.30 -24.70
CA GLN A 23 14.35 44.73 -23.41
C GLN A 23 13.81 43.30 -23.37
N SER A 24 14.70 42.37 -23.62
CA SER A 24 14.45 40.94 -23.31
C SER A 24 14.35 40.82 -21.77
N SER A 25 13.14 40.97 -21.27
CA SER A 25 12.84 40.49 -19.94
C SER A 25 13.03 38.96 -19.96
N SER A 26 14.19 38.51 -19.54
CA SER A 26 14.39 37.13 -19.13
C SER A 26 13.53 36.89 -17.89
N SER A 27 12.24 36.65 -18.12
CA SER A 27 11.44 35.91 -17.17
C SER A 27 12.07 34.51 -17.11
N GLY A 28 12.87 34.27 -16.09
CA GLY A 28 13.31 32.94 -15.70
C GLY A 28 12.05 32.10 -15.47
N GLY A 29 11.48 31.60 -16.56
CA GLY A 29 10.46 30.58 -16.50
C GLY A 29 11.08 29.37 -15.81
N ARG A 30 10.61 29.11 -14.60
CA ARG A 30 10.79 27.79 -13.98
C ARG A 30 10.22 26.78 -14.97
N THR A 31 11.07 26.16 -15.77
CA THR A 31 10.74 24.91 -16.44
C THR A 31 10.65 23.88 -15.32
N SER A 32 9.45 23.68 -14.75
CA SER A 32 9.11 22.39 -14.19
C SER A 32 9.41 21.40 -15.31
N SER A 33 10.35 20.50 -15.10
CA SER A 33 10.64 19.43 -16.05
C SER A 33 9.33 18.65 -16.23
N ARG A 34 8.67 18.87 -17.37
CA ARG A 34 7.42 18.20 -17.68
C ARG A 34 7.74 16.73 -17.86
N ALA A 35 6.93 15.85 -17.25
CA ALA A 35 7.03 14.42 -17.47
C ALA A 35 7.16 14.11 -18.98
N SER A 36 8.03 13.20 -19.35
CA SER A 36 8.07 12.67 -20.72
C SER A 36 7.10 11.49 -20.81
N ALA A 37 6.31 11.42 -21.87
CA ALA A 37 5.45 10.26 -22.13
C ALA A 37 6.22 8.94 -22.25
N ASP A 38 7.54 9.02 -22.50
CA ASP A 38 8.44 7.87 -22.56
C ASP A 38 9.04 7.49 -21.20
N GLU A 39 8.77 8.27 -20.15
CA GLU A 39 9.26 8.01 -18.79
C GLU A 39 8.52 6.82 -18.19
N GLU A 40 9.26 5.72 -17.92
CA GLU A 40 8.68 4.46 -17.46
C GLU A 40 8.97 4.23 -15.97
N TYR A 41 7.92 3.94 -15.21
CA TYR A 41 7.99 3.40 -13.84
C TYR A 41 7.51 1.96 -13.84
N VAL A 42 8.25 1.08 -13.16
CA VAL A 42 7.96 -0.36 -13.17
C VAL A 42 7.60 -0.84 -11.78
N TRP A 43 6.44 -1.46 -11.65
CA TRP A 43 6.05 -2.17 -10.44
C TRP A 43 6.39 -3.66 -10.59
N LEU A 44 7.01 -4.26 -9.55
CA LEU A 44 7.54 -5.61 -9.58
C LEU A 44 7.12 -6.41 -8.36
N SER A 45 6.65 -7.65 -8.57
CA SER A 45 6.27 -8.60 -7.52
C SER A 45 6.67 -10.03 -7.87
N ALA A 46 6.89 -10.86 -6.84
CA ALA A 46 7.12 -12.30 -6.97
C ALA A 46 5.87 -13.08 -7.41
N ASN A 47 4.70 -12.46 -7.39
CA ASN A 47 3.43 -12.93 -7.96
C ASN A 47 2.64 -11.73 -8.49
N ALA A 48 2.96 -11.30 -9.70
CA ALA A 48 2.43 -10.06 -10.26
C ALA A 48 0.90 -10.07 -10.47
N ASN A 49 0.29 -11.24 -10.65
CA ASN A 49 -1.15 -11.40 -10.92
C ASN A 49 -1.95 -11.93 -9.72
N LEU A 50 -1.43 -11.76 -8.50
CA LEU A 50 -2.21 -12.09 -7.30
C LEU A 50 -3.58 -11.37 -7.35
N PRO A 51 -4.71 -12.05 -7.06
CA PRO A 51 -6.04 -11.43 -7.10
C PRO A 51 -6.14 -10.10 -6.33
N LEU A 52 -5.51 -10.02 -5.15
CA LEU A 52 -5.43 -8.82 -4.35
C LEU A 52 -4.78 -7.65 -5.12
N PHE A 53 -3.69 -7.90 -5.85
CA PHE A 53 -3.00 -6.88 -6.65
C PHE A 53 -3.81 -6.45 -7.87
N THR A 54 -4.45 -7.41 -8.55
CA THR A 54 -5.28 -7.09 -9.73
C THR A 54 -6.52 -6.29 -9.36
N ALA A 55 -7.04 -6.49 -8.14
CA ALA A 55 -8.20 -5.75 -7.62
C ALA A 55 -7.86 -4.32 -7.19
N HIS A 56 -6.68 -4.08 -6.60
CA HIS A 56 -6.35 -2.81 -5.95
C HIS A 56 -5.14 -2.09 -6.53
N ASP A 57 -4.02 -2.78 -6.67
CA ASP A 57 -2.72 -2.19 -7.05
C ASP A 57 -2.71 -1.81 -8.54
N HIS A 58 -3.13 -2.71 -9.43
CA HIS A 58 -3.14 -2.46 -10.87
C HIS A 58 -4.05 -1.30 -11.30
N PRO A 59 -5.28 -1.13 -10.78
CA PRO A 59 -6.09 0.05 -11.07
C PRO A 59 -5.44 1.36 -10.63
N ALA A 60 -4.79 1.36 -9.46
CA ALA A 60 -4.11 2.53 -8.92
C ALA A 60 -2.86 2.90 -9.75
N LEU A 61 -2.11 1.90 -10.24
CA LEU A 61 -0.99 2.10 -11.17
C LEU A 61 -1.43 2.76 -12.49
N ARG A 62 -2.54 2.31 -13.06
CA ARG A 62 -3.11 2.94 -14.28
C ARG A 62 -3.51 4.38 -14.01
N LEU A 63 -4.26 4.60 -12.93
CA LEU A 63 -4.73 5.94 -12.55
C LEU A 63 -3.59 6.95 -12.40
N VAL A 64 -2.53 6.58 -11.66
CA VAL A 64 -1.41 7.50 -11.43
C VAL A 64 -0.57 7.70 -12.70
N GLY A 65 -0.43 6.69 -13.56
CA GLY A 65 0.24 6.82 -14.86
C GLY A 65 -0.48 7.82 -15.78
N GLU A 66 -1.80 7.73 -15.85
CA GLU A 66 -2.65 8.68 -16.60
C GLU A 66 -2.57 10.09 -16.00
N GLU A 67 -2.65 10.23 -14.67
CA GLU A 67 -2.57 11.52 -13.97
C GLU A 67 -1.24 12.25 -14.25
N LEU A 68 -0.12 11.53 -14.18
CA LEU A 68 1.21 12.10 -14.37
C LEU A 68 1.66 12.17 -15.82
N GLY A 69 0.93 11.50 -16.74
CA GLY A 69 1.31 11.41 -18.16
C GLY A 69 2.58 10.59 -18.39
N VAL A 70 2.80 9.54 -17.58
CA VAL A 70 3.95 8.65 -17.64
C VAL A 70 3.54 7.21 -17.92
N LYS A 71 4.47 6.41 -18.41
CA LYS A 71 4.25 4.98 -18.59
C LYS A 71 4.44 4.24 -17.28
N VAL A 72 3.46 3.42 -16.88
CA VAL A 72 3.59 2.52 -15.75
C VAL A 72 3.41 1.08 -16.22
N THR A 73 4.36 0.21 -15.88
CA THR A 73 4.36 -1.19 -16.29
C THR A 73 4.45 -2.13 -15.10
N ILE A 74 3.97 -3.35 -15.30
CA ILE A 74 3.93 -4.41 -14.30
C ILE A 74 4.86 -5.52 -14.77
N ALA A 75 5.71 -6.03 -13.87
CA ALA A 75 6.65 -7.10 -14.17
C ALA A 75 6.75 -8.10 -13.01
N GLY A 76 7.23 -9.30 -13.33
CA GLY A 76 7.42 -10.39 -12.39
C GLY A 76 6.66 -11.65 -12.78
N PRO A 77 6.87 -12.76 -12.07
CA PRO A 77 6.19 -14.03 -12.28
C PRO A 77 4.67 -13.94 -12.04
N ASN A 78 3.94 -14.92 -12.58
CA ASN A 78 2.47 -15.04 -12.39
C ASN A 78 2.09 -15.95 -11.20
N SER A 79 3.08 -16.50 -10.52
CA SER A 79 2.95 -17.29 -9.28
C SER A 79 4.17 -17.05 -8.42
N ILE A 80 4.10 -17.36 -7.13
CA ILE A 80 5.24 -17.14 -6.21
C ILE A 80 6.49 -17.87 -6.72
N ASP A 81 7.45 -17.07 -7.20
CA ASP A 81 8.73 -17.53 -7.75
C ASP A 81 9.79 -16.47 -7.46
N ILE A 82 10.56 -16.64 -6.40
CA ILE A 82 11.60 -15.71 -5.99
C ILE A 82 12.77 -15.65 -6.98
N PRO A 83 13.33 -16.78 -7.50
CA PRO A 83 14.36 -16.71 -8.54
C PRO A 83 13.89 -16.00 -9.81
N GLY A 84 12.70 -16.30 -10.30
CA GLY A 84 12.08 -15.61 -11.44
C GLY A 84 11.86 -14.13 -11.17
N PHE A 85 11.52 -13.76 -9.95
CA PHE A 85 11.37 -12.37 -9.54
C PHE A 85 12.71 -11.60 -9.56
N VAL A 86 13.77 -12.18 -9.03
CA VAL A 86 15.12 -11.60 -9.12
C VAL A 86 15.53 -11.41 -10.58
N ALA A 87 15.26 -12.40 -11.44
CA ALA A 87 15.54 -12.28 -12.87
C ALA A 87 14.71 -11.14 -13.54
N ALA A 88 13.47 -10.95 -13.16
CA ALA A 88 12.62 -9.86 -13.65
C ALA A 88 13.16 -8.48 -13.23
N ILE A 89 13.68 -8.35 -12.00
CA ILE A 89 14.35 -7.13 -11.53
C ILE A 89 15.59 -6.85 -12.39
N GLU A 90 16.45 -7.84 -12.63
CA GLU A 90 17.65 -7.71 -13.45
C GLU A 90 17.33 -7.29 -14.90
N GLN A 91 16.33 -7.89 -15.52
CA GLN A 91 15.85 -7.52 -16.85
C GLN A 91 15.32 -6.07 -16.87
N THR A 92 14.64 -5.66 -15.80
CA THR A 92 14.14 -4.29 -15.66
C THR A 92 15.26 -3.28 -15.53
N ILE A 93 16.29 -3.58 -14.75
CA ILE A 93 17.51 -2.74 -14.65
C ILE A 93 18.13 -2.50 -16.03
N ALA A 94 18.20 -3.54 -16.87
CA ALA A 94 18.77 -3.43 -18.22
C ALA A 94 18.02 -2.45 -19.13
N ARG A 95 16.71 -2.26 -18.90
CA ARG A 95 15.86 -1.30 -19.65
C ARG A 95 16.01 0.15 -19.17
N LYS A 96 16.64 0.37 -18.01
CA LYS A 96 16.88 1.69 -17.39
C LYS A 96 15.58 2.52 -17.23
N PRO A 97 14.58 2.02 -16.53
CA PRO A 97 13.37 2.81 -16.26
C PRO A 97 13.68 4.04 -15.39
N ALA A 98 12.76 4.99 -15.36
CA ALA A 98 12.84 6.17 -14.50
C ALA A 98 12.73 5.84 -13.01
N GLY A 99 12.15 4.67 -12.66
CA GLY A 99 12.08 4.18 -11.29
C GLY A 99 11.45 2.80 -11.17
N MET A 100 11.69 2.16 -10.05
CA MET A 100 11.19 0.81 -9.76
C MET A 100 10.49 0.78 -8.40
N MET A 101 9.33 0.12 -8.35
CA MET A 101 8.64 -0.26 -7.11
C MET A 101 8.80 -1.77 -6.93
N VAL A 102 9.29 -2.20 -5.79
CA VAL A 102 9.56 -3.62 -5.51
C VAL A 102 8.74 -4.06 -4.30
N VAL A 103 7.96 -5.14 -4.46
CA VAL A 103 7.27 -5.80 -3.36
C VAL A 103 8.27 -6.67 -2.60
N GLY A 104 8.54 -6.35 -1.35
CA GLY A 104 9.67 -6.86 -0.57
C GLY A 104 9.44 -8.19 0.16
N TRP A 105 8.71 -9.16 -0.40
CA TRP A 105 8.31 -10.39 0.31
C TRP A 105 9.46 -11.32 0.73
N ASP A 106 10.60 -11.27 0.04
CA ASP A 106 11.82 -11.96 0.47
C ASP A 106 12.97 -10.95 0.61
N PRO A 107 13.09 -10.31 1.78
CA PRO A 107 14.13 -9.30 1.98
C PRO A 107 15.53 -9.83 1.73
N SER A 108 15.81 -11.09 2.05
CA SER A 108 17.16 -11.68 1.91
C SER A 108 17.58 -11.81 0.45
N ALA A 109 16.67 -12.22 -0.42
CA ALA A 109 16.94 -12.36 -1.86
C ALA A 109 16.99 -11.00 -2.58
N LEU A 110 16.33 -9.96 -2.03
CA LEU A 110 16.09 -8.70 -2.73
C LEU A 110 17.12 -7.59 -2.44
N VAL A 111 17.94 -7.69 -1.38
CA VAL A 111 18.96 -6.68 -1.06
C VAL A 111 19.90 -6.44 -2.24
N THR A 112 20.45 -7.50 -2.80
CA THR A 112 21.45 -7.38 -3.89
C THR A 112 20.87 -6.76 -5.17
N PRO A 113 19.75 -7.24 -5.74
CA PRO A 113 19.19 -6.66 -6.96
C PRO A 113 18.68 -5.22 -6.76
N ILE A 114 18.12 -4.87 -5.59
CA ILE A 114 17.74 -3.48 -5.28
C ILE A 114 18.98 -2.58 -5.26
N ASN A 115 20.04 -3.00 -4.57
CA ASN A 115 21.26 -2.22 -4.49
C ASN A 115 21.88 -1.99 -5.88
N LYS A 116 21.88 -3.02 -6.73
CA LYS A 116 22.34 -2.93 -8.11
C LYS A 116 21.52 -1.93 -8.94
N ALA A 117 20.20 -1.89 -8.78
CA ALA A 117 19.35 -0.89 -9.44
C ALA A 117 19.75 0.54 -9.01
N ILE A 118 19.86 0.80 -7.71
CA ILE A 118 20.27 2.10 -7.17
C ILE A 118 21.67 2.51 -7.67
N GLU A 119 22.63 1.59 -7.65
CA GLU A 119 24.00 1.82 -8.15
C GLU A 119 24.05 2.08 -9.66
N SER A 120 23.07 1.56 -10.40
CA SER A 120 22.87 1.85 -11.83
C SER A 120 22.14 3.19 -12.08
N GLY A 121 21.83 3.94 -11.02
CA GLY A 121 21.18 5.24 -11.09
C GLY A 121 19.65 5.18 -11.21
N ILE A 122 19.03 4.02 -10.98
CA ILE A 122 17.58 3.82 -11.01
C ILE A 122 17.05 3.95 -9.58
N PRO A 123 16.19 4.93 -9.28
CA PRO A 123 15.57 5.05 -7.96
C PRO A 123 14.62 3.86 -7.69
N VAL A 124 14.71 3.32 -6.47
CA VAL A 124 13.87 2.19 -6.04
C VAL A 124 13.17 2.54 -4.73
N VAL A 125 11.88 2.26 -4.69
CA VAL A 125 11.10 2.23 -3.45
C VAL A 125 10.54 0.82 -3.22
N CYS A 126 10.41 0.42 -1.96
CA CYS A 126 9.68 -0.80 -1.61
C CYS A 126 8.21 -0.47 -1.34
N VAL A 127 7.31 -1.36 -1.74
CA VAL A 127 5.87 -1.25 -1.50
C VAL A 127 5.33 -2.54 -0.89
N ASP A 128 4.26 -2.46 -0.07
CA ASP A 128 3.62 -3.59 0.59
C ASP A 128 4.48 -4.24 1.70
N ALA A 129 5.61 -4.82 1.34
CA ALA A 129 6.62 -5.33 2.26
C ALA A 129 7.98 -4.65 2.00
N ASP A 130 8.76 -4.50 3.06
CA ASP A 130 10.00 -3.72 3.04
C ASP A 130 11.26 -4.58 2.93
N VAL A 131 12.33 -3.99 2.35
CA VAL A 131 13.69 -4.53 2.32
C VAL A 131 14.65 -3.53 2.99
N PRO A 132 14.59 -3.37 4.31
CA PRO A 132 15.28 -2.29 5.02
C PRO A 132 16.81 -2.38 4.97
N ALA A 133 17.37 -3.57 4.74
CA ALA A 133 18.82 -3.76 4.57
C ALA A 133 19.35 -3.30 3.20
N SER A 134 18.44 -2.94 2.26
CA SER A 134 18.83 -2.45 0.93
C SER A 134 19.01 -0.93 0.91
N LYS A 135 19.55 -0.43 -0.21
CA LYS A 135 19.69 1.01 -0.50
C LYS A 135 18.41 1.66 -1.03
N ARG A 136 17.24 1.02 -0.88
CA ARG A 136 15.97 1.58 -1.32
C ARG A 136 15.77 2.98 -0.74
N LEU A 137 15.09 3.88 -1.49
CA LEU A 137 14.92 5.26 -1.07
C LEU A 137 13.78 5.43 -0.05
N ALA A 138 12.72 4.65 -0.20
CA ALA A 138 11.56 4.70 0.70
C ALA A 138 10.85 3.35 0.78
N PHE A 139 10.04 3.21 1.84
CA PHE A 139 9.02 2.17 1.98
C PHE A 139 7.63 2.81 1.99
N ILE A 140 6.70 2.27 1.22
CA ILE A 140 5.31 2.69 1.19
C ILE A 140 4.43 1.48 1.50
N GLY A 141 3.71 1.51 2.62
CA GLY A 141 2.91 0.37 3.03
C GLY A 141 2.16 0.59 4.33
N THR A 142 1.73 -0.51 4.92
CA THR A 142 1.09 -0.55 6.23
C THR A 142 2.16 -0.72 7.32
N ASP A 143 1.99 -0.05 8.42
CA ASP A 143 2.67 -0.40 9.67
C ASP A 143 1.96 -1.62 10.29
N TRP A 144 2.61 -2.78 10.18
CA TRP A 144 2.02 -4.04 10.61
C TRP A 144 1.90 -4.17 12.12
N PHE A 145 2.77 -3.51 12.88
CA PHE A 145 2.60 -3.44 14.33
C PHE A 145 1.32 -2.65 14.67
N ASP A 146 1.11 -1.47 14.06
CA ASP A 146 -0.11 -0.68 14.27
C ASP A 146 -1.36 -1.44 13.77
N LEU A 147 -1.26 -2.18 12.67
CA LEU A 147 -2.35 -3.03 12.18
C LEU A 147 -2.75 -4.07 13.26
N GLY A 148 -1.78 -4.75 13.85
CA GLY A 148 -2.02 -5.69 14.96
C GLY A 148 -2.66 -5.00 16.17
N VAL A 149 -2.22 -3.80 16.52
CA VAL A 149 -2.83 -2.97 17.57
C VAL A 149 -4.31 -2.71 17.25
N ARG A 150 -4.65 -2.26 16.03
CA ARG A 150 -6.04 -2.00 15.61
C ARG A 150 -6.91 -3.24 15.66
N GLN A 151 -6.36 -4.37 15.26
CA GLN A 151 -7.06 -5.66 15.31
C GLN A 151 -7.36 -6.09 16.76
N ALA A 152 -6.40 -5.90 17.66
CA ALA A 152 -6.59 -6.17 19.08
C ALA A 152 -7.60 -5.20 19.74
N GLU A 153 -7.58 -3.92 19.38
CA GLU A 153 -8.58 -2.94 19.85
C GLU A 153 -10.00 -3.38 19.47
N ALA A 154 -10.20 -3.85 18.22
CA ALA A 154 -11.48 -4.39 17.79
C ALA A 154 -11.89 -5.64 18.57
N MET A 155 -10.94 -6.56 18.82
CA MET A 155 -11.14 -7.76 19.65
C MET A 155 -11.54 -7.38 21.07
N VAL A 156 -10.80 -6.50 21.73
CA VAL A 156 -11.02 -6.06 23.11
C VAL A 156 -12.37 -5.34 23.24
N LYS A 157 -12.72 -4.48 22.29
CA LYS A 157 -14.04 -3.83 22.24
C LYS A 157 -15.17 -4.86 22.18
N ALA A 158 -15.04 -5.86 21.31
CA ALA A 158 -16.02 -6.93 21.17
C ALA A 158 -16.05 -7.87 22.39
N ALA A 159 -14.95 -8.04 23.09
CA ALA A 159 -14.88 -8.82 24.32
C ALA A 159 -15.72 -8.19 25.44
N GLY A 160 -15.87 -6.85 25.47
CA GLY A 160 -16.71 -6.16 26.44
C GLY A 160 -16.31 -6.44 27.89
N GLY A 161 -15.00 -6.53 28.17
CA GLY A 161 -14.45 -6.85 29.49
C GLY A 161 -14.33 -8.35 29.81
N ARG A 162 -14.83 -9.25 28.95
CA ARG A 162 -14.62 -10.70 29.11
C ARG A 162 -13.14 -11.04 28.97
N LYS A 163 -12.68 -12.00 29.78
CA LYS A 163 -11.32 -12.57 29.74
C LYS A 163 -11.38 -13.94 29.08
N GLY A 164 -10.29 -14.38 28.49
CA GLY A 164 -10.20 -15.69 27.88
C GLY A 164 -9.06 -15.83 26.90
N LYS A 165 -8.97 -17.01 26.30
CA LYS A 165 -7.94 -17.36 25.32
C LYS A 165 -8.28 -16.79 23.94
N VAL A 166 -7.25 -16.30 23.26
CA VAL A 166 -7.33 -15.85 21.86
C VAL A 166 -6.28 -16.58 21.05
N ALA A 167 -6.68 -17.24 19.98
CA ALA A 167 -5.77 -17.88 19.03
C ALA A 167 -5.33 -16.90 17.94
N LEU A 168 -4.08 -17.03 17.48
CA LEU A 168 -3.50 -16.24 16.41
C LEU A 168 -3.14 -17.16 15.25
N LEU A 169 -3.47 -16.77 14.01
CA LEU A 169 -3.18 -17.51 12.78
C LEU A 169 -2.50 -16.58 11.77
N GLY A 170 -1.53 -17.11 11.00
CA GLY A 170 -0.85 -16.35 9.95
C GLY A 170 0.44 -17.02 9.50
N LEU A 171 1.27 -16.29 8.77
CA LEU A 171 2.56 -16.72 8.25
C LEU A 171 3.66 -16.48 9.29
N ILE A 172 3.77 -17.38 10.26
CA ILE A 172 4.58 -17.19 11.49
C ILE A 172 6.07 -16.90 11.26
N GLU A 173 6.60 -17.23 10.09
CA GLU A 173 7.99 -16.97 9.72
C GLU A 173 8.19 -15.59 9.07
N GLN A 174 7.10 -14.93 8.64
CA GLN A 174 7.20 -13.63 8.00
C GLN A 174 7.30 -12.50 9.03
N LYS A 175 8.21 -11.57 8.77
CA LYS A 175 8.46 -10.43 9.67
C LYS A 175 7.22 -9.55 9.86
N ILE A 176 6.44 -9.35 8.78
CA ILE A 176 5.21 -8.56 8.84
C ILE A 176 4.19 -9.15 9.79
N ASP A 177 3.97 -10.47 9.75
CA ASP A 177 3.05 -11.15 10.66
C ASP A 177 3.58 -11.14 12.10
N GLN A 178 4.90 -11.33 12.30
CA GLN A 178 5.53 -11.24 13.62
C GLN A 178 5.32 -9.84 14.24
N ASP A 179 5.44 -8.77 13.46
CA ASP A 179 5.16 -7.41 13.93
C ASP A 179 3.69 -7.23 14.27
N ALA A 180 2.77 -7.76 13.45
CA ALA A 180 1.34 -7.72 13.73
C ALA A 180 0.96 -8.54 14.96
N PHE A 181 1.53 -9.74 15.17
CA PHE A 181 1.35 -10.51 16.39
C PHE A 181 1.83 -9.73 17.62
N ALA A 182 3.00 -9.08 17.53
CA ALA A 182 3.53 -8.26 18.62
C ALA A 182 2.61 -7.07 18.93
N GLY A 183 2.14 -6.37 17.90
CA GLY A 183 1.17 -5.29 18.05
C GLY A 183 -0.12 -5.76 18.71
N PHE A 184 -0.69 -6.87 18.25
CA PHE A 184 -1.90 -7.47 18.81
C PHE A 184 -1.73 -7.84 20.30
N ARG A 185 -0.67 -8.57 20.64
CA ARG A 185 -0.36 -8.95 22.02
C ARG A 185 -0.20 -7.74 22.92
N SER A 186 0.42 -6.67 22.44
CA SER A 186 0.67 -5.45 23.22
C SER A 186 -0.61 -4.80 23.79
N VAL A 187 -1.75 -5.00 23.14
CA VAL A 187 -3.06 -4.49 23.55
C VAL A 187 -3.90 -5.58 24.20
N ALA A 188 -4.00 -6.75 23.59
CA ALA A 188 -4.84 -7.85 24.05
C ALA A 188 -4.45 -8.33 25.46
N GLU A 189 -3.15 -8.52 25.72
CA GLU A 189 -2.66 -9.00 27.01
C GLU A 189 -2.83 -7.94 28.10
N LYS A 190 -2.62 -6.66 27.81
CA LYS A 190 -2.94 -5.56 28.75
C LYS A 190 -4.42 -5.51 29.11
N ALA A 191 -5.29 -5.87 28.16
CA ALA A 191 -6.72 -6.00 28.42
C ALA A 191 -7.09 -7.29 29.17
N GLY A 192 -6.13 -8.16 29.48
CA GLY A 192 -6.28 -9.41 30.24
C GLY A 192 -6.80 -10.57 29.38
N LEU A 193 -6.58 -10.54 28.07
CA LEU A 193 -6.75 -11.69 27.20
C LEU A 193 -5.47 -12.55 27.22
N THR A 194 -5.60 -13.86 27.02
CA THR A 194 -4.47 -14.78 26.94
C THR A 194 -4.24 -15.17 25.48
N CYS A 195 -3.21 -14.61 24.87
CA CYS A 195 -2.84 -14.96 23.50
C CYS A 195 -2.13 -16.33 23.46
N LEU A 196 -2.68 -17.27 22.70
CA LEU A 196 -2.02 -18.54 22.41
C LEU A 196 -0.84 -18.33 21.46
N ASP A 197 0.03 -19.34 21.34
CA ASP A 197 1.12 -19.28 20.36
C ASP A 197 0.56 -19.25 18.94
N PRO A 198 1.11 -18.39 18.03
CA PRO A 198 0.64 -18.30 16.69
C PRO A 198 0.74 -19.62 15.93
N GLN A 199 -0.25 -19.92 15.13
CA GLN A 199 -0.33 -21.14 14.32
C GLN A 199 -0.17 -20.80 12.84
N GLN A 200 0.65 -21.61 12.16
CA GLN A 200 0.92 -21.49 10.73
C GLN A 200 -0.27 -21.96 9.90
N ASP A 201 -0.77 -21.10 9.00
CA ASP A 201 -1.82 -21.41 8.03
C ASP A 201 -1.35 -21.39 6.57
N LYS A 202 -0.05 -21.11 6.34
CA LYS A 202 0.62 -21.10 5.03
C LYS A 202 0.06 -20.10 4.02
N GLY A 203 -0.67 -19.07 4.48
CA GLY A 203 -1.35 -18.14 3.58
C GLY A 203 -2.33 -18.84 2.62
N ASN A 204 -3.02 -19.87 3.12
CA ASN A 204 -3.93 -20.70 2.33
C ASN A 204 -5.23 -20.95 3.10
N GLN A 205 -6.36 -20.62 2.48
CA GLN A 205 -7.67 -20.73 3.12
C GLN A 205 -8.01 -22.14 3.62
N VAL A 206 -7.66 -23.20 2.87
CA VAL A 206 -7.95 -24.59 3.25
C VAL A 206 -7.16 -24.96 4.51
N GLU A 207 -5.87 -24.58 4.56
CA GLU A 207 -5.03 -24.82 5.72
C GLU A 207 -5.48 -23.99 6.92
N ALA A 208 -5.82 -22.71 6.70
CA ALA A 208 -6.40 -21.85 7.75
C ALA A 208 -7.69 -22.44 8.33
N THR A 209 -8.58 -23.01 7.48
CA THR A 209 -9.78 -23.72 7.95
C THR A 209 -9.43 -24.92 8.82
N ARG A 210 -8.48 -25.75 8.37
CA ARG A 210 -8.03 -26.93 9.09
C ARG A 210 -7.43 -26.59 10.46
N VAL A 211 -6.55 -25.58 10.48
CA VAL A 211 -5.90 -25.11 11.72
C VAL A 211 -6.92 -24.50 12.69
N ALA A 212 -7.81 -23.64 12.18
CA ALA A 212 -8.86 -23.03 12.99
C ALA A 212 -9.82 -24.06 13.59
N ALA A 213 -10.21 -25.09 12.81
CA ALA A 213 -11.05 -26.18 13.30
C ALA A 213 -10.36 -26.98 14.44
N ALA A 214 -9.07 -27.29 14.29
CA ALA A 214 -8.30 -27.97 15.35
C ALA A 214 -8.20 -27.12 16.64
N ILE A 215 -7.99 -25.81 16.51
CA ILE A 215 -7.97 -24.88 17.64
C ILE A 215 -9.32 -24.85 18.35
N LEU A 216 -10.44 -24.75 17.60
CA LEU A 216 -11.80 -24.74 18.14
C LEU A 216 -12.14 -26.05 18.87
N GLN A 217 -11.66 -27.17 18.36
CA GLN A 217 -11.83 -28.48 18.99
C GLN A 217 -11.03 -28.59 20.30
N ALA A 218 -9.78 -28.15 20.31
CA ALA A 218 -8.90 -28.20 21.47
C ALA A 218 -9.26 -27.20 22.56
N ASN A 219 -9.94 -26.08 22.23
CA ASN A 219 -10.25 -24.99 23.17
C ASN A 219 -11.75 -24.67 23.13
N GLN A 220 -12.53 -25.47 23.88
CA GLN A 220 -13.98 -25.27 23.95
C GLN A 220 -14.37 -23.93 24.61
N ASP A 221 -13.49 -23.36 25.43
CA ASP A 221 -13.59 -22.09 26.13
C ASP A 221 -12.95 -20.91 25.38
N LEU A 222 -12.57 -21.11 24.09
CA LEU A 222 -11.92 -20.06 23.28
C LEU A 222 -12.81 -18.84 23.17
N LEU A 223 -12.29 -17.68 23.59
CA LEU A 223 -12.97 -16.39 23.48
C LEU A 223 -12.90 -15.82 22.08
N GLY A 224 -11.75 -15.92 21.41
CA GLY A 224 -11.56 -15.31 20.10
C GLY A 224 -10.46 -15.93 19.26
N MET A 225 -10.44 -15.54 17.99
CA MET A 225 -9.41 -15.87 17.00
C MET A 225 -9.05 -14.63 16.21
N ALA A 226 -7.77 -14.47 15.87
CA ALA A 226 -7.26 -13.38 15.06
C ALA A 226 -6.40 -13.91 13.91
N GLY A 227 -6.72 -13.55 12.68
CA GLY A 227 -6.00 -13.96 11.47
C GLY A 227 -5.20 -12.79 10.90
N PHE A 228 -3.97 -13.04 10.42
CA PHE A 228 -3.01 -12.00 10.08
C PHE A 228 -2.56 -11.99 8.63
N ASP A 229 -3.14 -12.82 7.78
CA ASP A 229 -3.03 -12.77 6.33
C ASP A 229 -4.40 -12.76 5.64
N SER A 230 -4.43 -12.62 4.31
CA SER A 230 -5.66 -12.50 3.53
C SER A 230 -6.53 -13.77 3.55
N GLU A 231 -5.94 -14.94 3.82
CA GLU A 231 -6.61 -16.24 3.77
C GLU A 231 -7.08 -16.70 5.15
N SER A 232 -6.45 -16.19 6.23
CA SER A 232 -6.80 -16.53 7.61
C SER A 232 -8.26 -16.18 7.94
N GLY A 233 -8.73 -15.00 7.52
CA GLY A 233 -10.11 -14.53 7.79
C GLY A 233 -11.17 -15.47 7.23
N PRO A 234 -11.17 -15.74 5.91
CA PRO A 234 -12.05 -16.71 5.28
C PRO A 234 -11.95 -18.11 5.88
N GLY A 235 -10.74 -18.61 6.13
CA GLY A 235 -10.51 -19.91 6.73
C GLY A 235 -11.08 -20.04 8.14
N MET A 236 -10.82 -19.09 9.01
CA MET A 236 -11.42 -19.03 10.35
C MET A 236 -12.95 -18.95 10.28
N GLY A 237 -13.46 -18.11 9.37
CA GLY A 237 -14.90 -17.96 9.19
C GLY A 237 -15.60 -19.27 8.82
N GLN A 238 -15.00 -20.06 7.91
CA GLN A 238 -15.50 -21.38 7.53
C GLN A 238 -15.50 -22.33 8.74
N ALA A 239 -14.38 -22.44 9.45
CA ALA A 239 -14.27 -23.33 10.62
C ALA A 239 -15.25 -22.95 11.74
N ILE A 240 -15.44 -21.65 12.01
CA ILE A 240 -16.39 -21.14 13.01
C ILE A 240 -17.83 -21.49 12.63
N LYS A 241 -18.22 -21.40 11.35
CA LYS A 241 -19.54 -21.79 10.85
C LYS A 241 -19.77 -23.28 11.02
N GLU A 242 -18.83 -24.11 10.58
CA GLU A 242 -18.91 -25.57 10.66
C GLU A 242 -18.99 -26.07 12.13
N ALA A 243 -18.27 -25.40 13.04
CA ALA A 243 -18.35 -25.69 14.48
C ALA A 243 -19.63 -25.17 15.17
N GLY A 244 -20.51 -24.46 14.47
CA GLY A 244 -21.71 -23.83 15.06
C GLY A 244 -21.40 -22.76 16.12
N ARG A 245 -20.26 -22.10 15.98
CA ARG A 245 -19.77 -21.10 16.95
C ARG A 245 -19.83 -19.66 16.47
N ALA A 246 -20.54 -19.39 15.35
CA ALA A 246 -20.79 -18.03 14.87
C ALA A 246 -21.48 -17.19 15.96
N GLY A 247 -20.98 -15.98 16.18
CA GLY A 247 -21.42 -15.07 17.24
C GLY A 247 -21.00 -15.47 18.69
N LYS A 248 -20.39 -16.64 18.88
CA LYS A 248 -19.85 -17.10 20.18
C LYS A 248 -18.35 -16.86 20.32
N VAL A 249 -17.61 -17.02 19.24
CA VAL A 249 -16.18 -16.72 19.14
C VAL A 249 -16.03 -15.35 18.47
N ILE A 250 -15.25 -14.48 19.08
CA ILE A 250 -14.90 -13.18 18.50
C ILE A 250 -13.81 -13.45 17.46
N ALA A 251 -14.07 -13.14 16.19
CA ALA A 251 -13.11 -13.36 15.12
C ALA A 251 -12.74 -12.04 14.42
N THR A 252 -11.46 -11.67 14.46
CA THR A 252 -10.92 -10.51 13.77
C THR A 252 -9.88 -10.95 12.74
N CYS A 253 -9.75 -10.23 11.63
CA CYS A 253 -8.82 -10.58 10.58
C CYS A 253 -8.20 -9.35 9.91
N VAL A 254 -7.12 -9.58 9.21
CA VAL A 254 -6.58 -8.65 8.22
C VAL A 254 -7.42 -8.74 6.96
N GLU A 255 -7.46 -7.68 6.20
CA GLU A 255 -8.17 -7.45 4.94
C GLU A 255 -9.70 -7.29 5.09
N ALA A 256 -10.28 -6.77 4.02
CA ALA A 256 -11.70 -6.50 3.89
C ALA A 256 -12.18 -6.78 2.45
N GLU A 257 -11.72 -7.88 1.87
CA GLU A 257 -12.14 -8.34 0.56
C GLU A 257 -13.56 -8.90 0.60
N GLU A 258 -14.16 -9.15 -0.56
CA GLU A 258 -15.58 -9.50 -0.66
C GLU A 258 -15.99 -10.66 0.27
N GLN A 259 -15.15 -11.70 0.39
CA GLN A 259 -15.44 -12.84 1.26
C GLN A 259 -15.40 -12.46 2.75
N HIS A 260 -14.43 -11.62 3.16
CA HIS A 260 -14.38 -11.07 4.52
C HIS A 260 -15.62 -10.24 4.83
N LEU A 261 -16.00 -9.35 3.90
CA LEU A 261 -17.18 -8.48 4.05
C LEU A 261 -18.47 -9.28 4.22
N ARG A 262 -18.64 -10.36 3.44
CA ARG A 262 -19.79 -11.27 3.59
C ARG A 262 -19.82 -11.92 4.96
N LEU A 263 -18.70 -12.44 5.44
CA LEU A 263 -18.59 -13.08 6.76
C LEU A 263 -18.83 -12.07 7.91
N ILE A 264 -18.38 -10.81 7.75
CA ILE A 264 -18.67 -9.73 8.71
C ILE A 264 -20.17 -9.41 8.71
N LYS A 265 -20.79 -9.30 7.54
CA LYS A 265 -22.22 -9.04 7.40
C LYS A 265 -23.06 -10.15 8.04
N GLU A 266 -22.69 -11.39 7.87
CA GLU A 266 -23.30 -12.58 8.49
C GLU A 266 -23.06 -12.63 10.01
N GLY A 267 -22.12 -11.85 10.56
CA GLY A 267 -21.75 -11.88 11.97
C GLY A 267 -20.88 -13.05 12.37
N VAL A 268 -20.23 -13.70 11.42
CA VAL A 268 -19.24 -14.76 11.63
C VAL A 268 -17.90 -14.15 12.01
N LEU A 269 -17.43 -13.17 11.22
CA LEU A 269 -16.31 -12.31 11.58
C LEU A 269 -16.83 -11.06 12.30
N THR A 270 -16.12 -10.63 13.30
CA THR A 270 -16.44 -9.45 14.13
C THR A 270 -15.94 -8.17 13.49
N ALA A 271 -14.69 -8.23 12.96
CA ALA A 271 -14.08 -7.10 12.28
C ALA A 271 -13.00 -7.57 11.29
N GLY A 272 -12.84 -6.80 10.23
CA GLY A 272 -11.70 -6.85 9.31
C GLY A 272 -10.91 -5.54 9.37
N ILE A 273 -9.59 -5.64 9.37
CA ILE A 273 -8.69 -4.50 9.33
C ILE A 273 -8.14 -4.39 7.90
N GLY A 274 -8.75 -3.51 7.12
CA GLY A 274 -8.39 -3.32 5.72
C GLY A 274 -7.16 -2.43 5.55
N GLN A 275 -6.35 -2.75 4.56
CA GLN A 275 -5.22 -1.95 4.11
C GLN A 275 -5.64 -1.03 2.96
N LYS A 276 -5.05 0.16 2.86
CA LYS A 276 -5.30 1.09 1.74
C LYS A 276 -4.40 0.75 0.55
N ARG A 277 -4.52 -0.47 0.02
CA ARG A 277 -3.59 -1.05 -0.94
C ARG A 277 -3.33 -0.20 -2.17
N GLY A 278 -4.35 0.32 -2.83
CA GLY A 278 -4.16 1.21 -3.99
C GLY A 278 -3.28 2.42 -3.70
N LEU A 279 -3.20 2.85 -2.41
CA LEU A 279 -2.32 3.93 -2.00
C LEU A 279 -0.83 3.53 -2.06
N PHE A 280 -0.50 2.25 -1.89
CA PHE A 280 0.90 1.81 -1.94
C PHE A 280 1.53 2.12 -3.29
N THR A 281 0.88 1.68 -4.34
CA THR A 281 1.36 1.82 -5.71
C THR A 281 1.16 3.23 -6.25
N TYR A 282 0.03 3.88 -5.94
CA TYR A 282 -0.23 5.26 -6.31
C TYR A 282 0.82 6.21 -5.73
N MET A 283 1.10 6.11 -4.43
CA MET A 283 2.13 6.92 -3.77
C MET A 283 3.53 6.49 -4.17
N GLY A 284 3.74 5.21 -4.49
CA GLY A 284 5.02 4.69 -4.96
C GLY A 284 5.47 5.34 -6.26
N VAL A 285 4.57 5.43 -7.26
CA VAL A 285 4.87 6.15 -8.51
C VAL A 285 5.10 7.64 -8.23
N LYS A 286 4.25 8.29 -7.42
CA LYS A 286 4.42 9.71 -7.06
C LYS A 286 5.75 9.97 -6.33
N ALA A 287 6.15 9.11 -5.41
CA ALA A 287 7.42 9.24 -4.72
C ALA A 287 8.61 9.14 -5.70
N LEU A 288 8.60 8.17 -6.61
CA LEU A 288 9.63 8.05 -7.65
C LEU A 288 9.63 9.25 -8.61
N PHE A 289 8.44 9.73 -8.96
CA PHE A 289 8.29 10.93 -9.79
C PHE A 289 8.89 12.16 -9.09
N GLU A 290 8.62 12.36 -7.80
CA GLU A 290 9.22 13.44 -7.01
C GLU A 290 10.75 13.33 -6.92
N VAL A 291 11.31 12.12 -6.82
CA VAL A 291 12.77 11.92 -6.86
C VAL A 291 13.37 12.49 -8.14
N ASN A 292 12.67 12.35 -9.28
CA ASN A 292 13.17 12.78 -10.59
C ASN A 292 12.85 14.24 -10.91
N HIS A 293 11.73 14.79 -10.41
CA HIS A 293 11.16 16.06 -10.87
C HIS A 293 11.01 17.14 -9.79
N SER A 294 11.31 16.83 -8.51
CA SER A 294 11.15 17.82 -7.44
C SER A 294 11.95 19.08 -7.70
N PRO A 295 11.34 20.26 -7.61
CA PRO A 295 12.05 21.53 -7.67
C PRO A 295 12.79 21.86 -6.37
N LEU A 296 12.52 21.09 -5.29
CA LEU A 296 13.14 21.30 -3.98
C LEU A 296 14.64 20.96 -4.02
N LYS A 297 15.45 21.80 -3.41
CA LYS A 297 16.88 21.57 -3.21
C LYS A 297 17.21 21.75 -1.73
N PHE A 298 17.91 20.77 -1.19
CA PHE A 298 18.35 20.76 0.20
C PHE A 298 19.84 21.12 0.34
N THR A 299 20.61 20.82 -0.73
CA THR A 299 22.04 21.07 -0.83
C THR A 299 22.40 21.63 -2.21
N SER A 300 23.66 21.96 -2.44
CA SER A 300 24.13 22.37 -3.77
C SER A 300 24.10 21.20 -4.79
N ASP A 301 24.17 19.96 -4.29
CA ASP A 301 24.08 18.73 -5.08
C ASP A 301 23.49 17.61 -4.22
N ASP A 302 22.16 17.51 -4.21
CA ASP A 302 21.40 16.56 -3.38
C ASP A 302 21.77 15.10 -3.71
N LYS A 303 21.95 14.80 -5.01
CA LYS A 303 22.33 13.46 -5.46
C LYS A 303 23.69 13.03 -4.90
N LYS A 304 24.68 13.91 -4.95
CA LYS A 304 26.01 13.64 -4.39
C LYS A 304 26.01 13.56 -2.88
N ALA A 305 25.14 14.35 -2.23
CA ALA A 305 24.94 14.34 -0.79
C ALA A 305 24.09 13.17 -0.30
N GLY A 306 23.47 12.39 -1.19
CA GLY A 306 22.57 11.29 -0.82
C GLY A 306 21.24 11.76 -0.23
N VAL A 307 20.83 12.99 -0.54
CA VAL A 307 19.56 13.56 -0.08
C VAL A 307 18.49 13.36 -1.14
N VAL A 308 17.32 12.86 -0.74
CA VAL A 308 16.18 12.68 -1.64
C VAL A 308 14.97 13.49 -1.15
N PRO A 309 14.15 14.05 -2.07
CA PRO A 309 13.05 14.94 -1.73
C PRO A 309 11.78 14.19 -1.29
N ILE A 310 11.92 13.02 -0.69
CA ILE A 310 10.80 12.18 -0.26
C ILE A 310 11.02 11.67 1.17
N PRO A 311 9.95 11.40 1.93
CA PRO A 311 10.06 10.68 3.20
C PRO A 311 10.63 9.26 3.00
N ILE A 312 11.34 8.77 4.00
CA ILE A 312 11.90 7.40 3.97
C ILE A 312 10.85 6.31 4.25
N THR A 313 9.68 6.71 4.79
CA THR A 313 8.56 5.82 5.07
C THR A 313 7.24 6.56 4.86
N TYR A 314 6.31 5.91 4.16
CA TYR A 314 4.93 6.33 3.98
C TYR A 314 4.02 5.29 4.64
N ASN A 315 3.58 5.53 5.87
CA ASN A 315 2.54 4.71 6.48
C ASN A 315 1.18 5.15 5.92
N THR A 316 0.53 4.26 5.18
CA THR A 316 -0.76 4.54 4.56
C THR A 316 -1.93 4.42 5.54
N GLY A 317 -1.68 3.85 6.71
CA GLY A 317 -2.70 3.55 7.71
C GLY A 317 -3.67 2.46 7.26
N THR A 318 -4.60 2.15 8.14
CA THR A 318 -5.61 1.10 7.97
C THR A 318 -7.02 1.66 8.11
N TYR A 319 -8.03 0.84 7.83
CA TYR A 319 -9.43 1.11 8.17
C TYR A 319 -10.07 -0.14 8.77
N THR A 320 -11.07 0.05 9.64
CA THR A 320 -11.76 -1.05 10.30
C THR A 320 -13.15 -1.22 9.73
N VAL A 321 -13.47 -2.46 9.31
CA VAL A 321 -14.80 -2.85 8.87
C VAL A 321 -15.44 -3.71 9.95
N THR A 322 -16.64 -3.34 10.34
CA THR A 322 -17.49 -4.09 11.29
C THR A 322 -18.88 -4.25 10.69
N ARG A 323 -19.77 -4.96 11.37
CA ARG A 323 -21.16 -5.10 10.93
C ARG A 323 -21.89 -3.75 10.77
N GLU A 324 -21.46 -2.73 11.51
CA GLU A 324 -22.10 -1.39 11.49
C GLU A 324 -21.85 -0.66 10.17
N ASN A 325 -20.68 -0.84 9.54
CA ASN A 325 -20.28 -0.11 8.34
C ASN A 325 -20.03 -0.99 7.10
N VAL A 326 -20.12 -2.31 7.21
CA VAL A 326 -19.80 -3.26 6.13
C VAL A 326 -20.57 -2.97 4.82
N ASN A 327 -21.79 -2.48 4.90
CA ASN A 327 -22.59 -2.17 3.72
C ASN A 327 -21.99 -1.03 2.86
N LEU A 328 -21.11 -0.19 3.42
CA LEU A 328 -20.39 0.84 2.67
C LEU A 328 -19.28 0.28 1.78
N PHE A 329 -18.84 -0.95 2.05
CA PHE A 329 -17.72 -1.61 1.36
C PHE A 329 -18.19 -2.69 0.38
N LEU A 330 -19.39 -3.23 0.57
CA LEU A 330 -19.97 -4.18 -0.38
C LEU A 330 -20.36 -3.44 -1.66
N LYS A 331 -19.86 -3.92 -2.81
CA LYS A 331 -20.33 -3.44 -4.12
C LYS A 331 -21.81 -3.80 -4.27
N ALA A 332 -22.58 -2.84 -4.78
CA ALA A 332 -24.01 -3.02 -5.05
C ALA A 332 -24.22 -4.09 -6.13
#